data_461f887ede38a08c43ffd5042cdf29ec
#
_entry.id   461f887ede38a08c43ffd5042cdf29ec
#
_cell.length_a   1.000
_cell.length_b   1.000
_cell.length_c   1.000
_cell.angle_alpha   90.00
_cell.angle_beta   90.00
_cell.angle_gamma   90.00
#
_symmetry.space_group_name_H-M   'P 1'
#
loop_
_entity.id
_entity.type
_entity.pdbx_description
1 polymer ?
#
loop_
_entity_poly.entity_id
_entity_poly.type
_entity_poly.pdbx_seq_one_letter_code
_entity_poly.pdbx_strand_id
1 'polypeptide(L)'
;MKIKIINKSKHPLPKYQTELSAGMDLYANITEPVRLGSLERTIIPTGIFIALPAGYEAQVRPRSGLAAKHGITCLNSPGTIDADYRGEVGVILANLSKDEFVINDGERIAQLVIAKHETAQWEEVETLDETERGTGGFGSSGTK
;
A
#
# COMPACT_ATOMS: atom_id res chain seq x y z
N MET A 1 -19.09 4.13 -5.04
CA MET A 1 -19.13 4.69 -3.67
C MET A 1 -18.44 6.03 -3.64
N LYS A 2 -18.81 6.91 -2.71
CA LYS A 2 -18.14 8.21 -2.54
C LYS A 2 -17.26 8.19 -1.30
N ILE A 3 -16.02 8.66 -1.45
CA ILE A 3 -15.06 8.81 -0.36
C ILE A 3 -14.68 10.29 -0.26
N LYS A 4 -14.79 10.84 0.95
CA LYS A 4 -14.36 12.23 1.20
C LYS A 4 -12.84 12.29 1.17
N ILE A 5 -12.31 13.29 0.49
CA ILE A 5 -10.87 13.48 0.31
C ILE A 5 -10.51 14.96 0.47
N ILE A 6 -9.39 15.22 1.12
CA ILE A 6 -8.72 16.53 1.12
C ILE A 6 -7.42 16.37 0.36
N ASN A 7 -7.20 17.23 -0.62
CA ASN A 7 -5.95 17.31 -1.36
C ASN A 7 -5.22 18.61 -1.00
N LYS A 8 -4.16 18.49 -0.23
CA LYS A 8 -3.25 19.60 0.10
C LYS A 8 -1.98 19.58 -0.74
N SER A 9 -1.91 18.66 -1.72
CA SER A 9 -0.77 18.55 -2.61
C SER A 9 -0.84 19.55 -3.78
N LYS A 10 0.25 19.67 -4.51
CA LYS A 10 0.34 20.39 -5.79
C LYS A 10 -0.14 19.56 -6.98
N HIS A 11 -0.53 18.31 -6.73
CA HIS A 11 -0.80 17.32 -7.78
C HIS A 11 -2.28 17.00 -7.86
N PRO A 12 -2.75 16.41 -8.99
CA PRO A 12 -4.14 16.02 -9.13
C PRO A 12 -4.52 14.92 -8.14
N LEU A 13 -5.82 14.74 -7.95
CA LEU A 13 -6.36 13.62 -7.17
C LEU A 13 -5.90 12.28 -7.77
N PRO A 14 -5.69 11.27 -6.92
CA PRO A 14 -5.50 9.91 -7.40
C PRO A 14 -6.64 9.49 -8.34
N LYS A 15 -6.30 8.83 -9.42
CA LYS A 15 -7.30 8.36 -10.38
C LYS A 15 -6.96 6.98 -10.92
N TYR A 16 -7.99 6.25 -11.32
CA TYR A 16 -7.82 5.02 -12.08
C TYR A 16 -7.32 5.35 -13.48
N GLN A 17 -6.24 4.73 -13.92
CA GLN A 17 -5.68 5.00 -15.24
C GLN A 17 -6.51 4.36 -16.37
N THR A 18 -7.18 3.24 -16.06
CA THR A 18 -8.13 2.59 -16.97
C THR A 18 -9.42 2.30 -16.21
N GLU A 19 -10.51 2.08 -16.95
CA GLU A 19 -11.83 1.80 -16.37
C GLU A 19 -11.84 0.59 -15.44
N LEU A 20 -11.02 -0.41 -15.73
CA LEU A 20 -10.97 -1.66 -14.95
C LEU A 20 -9.78 -1.75 -13.99
N SER A 21 -9.07 -0.65 -13.77
CA SER A 21 -7.99 -0.61 -12.78
C SER A 21 -8.54 -0.76 -11.37
N ALA A 22 -7.86 -1.55 -10.54
CA ALA A 22 -8.19 -1.69 -9.12
C ALA A 22 -7.48 -0.64 -8.25
N GLY A 23 -6.35 -0.13 -8.69
CA GLY A 23 -5.53 0.83 -7.96
C GLY A 23 -5.48 2.20 -8.63
N MET A 24 -5.37 3.23 -7.80
CA MET A 24 -5.12 4.61 -8.21
C MET A 24 -3.68 4.99 -7.87
N ASP A 25 -2.98 5.65 -8.77
CA ASP A 25 -1.61 6.07 -8.49
C ASP A 25 -1.55 7.17 -7.43
N LEU A 26 -0.59 7.05 -6.52
CA LEU A 26 -0.24 8.07 -5.52
C LEU A 26 1.02 8.81 -5.96
N TYR A 27 0.97 10.14 -5.87
CA TYR A 27 2.05 11.04 -6.27
C TYR A 27 2.88 11.45 -5.05
N ALA A 28 4.19 11.51 -5.23
CA ALA A 28 5.07 12.13 -4.25
C ALA A 28 4.79 13.64 -4.18
N ASN A 29 4.51 14.15 -2.99
CA ASN A 29 4.34 15.58 -2.74
C ASN A 29 5.49 16.08 -1.88
N ILE A 30 6.57 16.44 -2.53
CA ILE A 30 7.83 16.85 -1.89
C ILE A 30 8.31 18.16 -2.48
N THR A 31 9.15 18.89 -1.76
CA THR A 31 9.73 20.16 -2.22
C THR A 31 11.06 19.95 -2.93
N GLU A 32 11.83 18.97 -2.49
CA GLU A 32 13.14 18.63 -3.04
C GLU A 32 13.23 17.14 -3.34
N PRO A 33 14.06 16.72 -4.32
CA PRO A 33 14.28 15.30 -4.58
C PRO A 33 14.75 14.56 -3.33
N VAL A 34 14.21 13.36 -3.13
CA VAL A 34 14.60 12.48 -2.05
C VAL A 34 15.50 11.39 -2.59
N ARG A 35 16.71 11.28 -2.03
CA ARG A 35 17.68 10.25 -2.39
C ARG A 35 17.54 9.07 -1.45
N LEU A 36 17.22 7.92 -1.99
CA LEU A 36 17.04 6.68 -1.23
C LEU A 36 18.14 5.70 -1.63
N GLY A 37 19.10 5.53 -0.74
CA GLY A 37 20.21 4.60 -0.94
C GLY A 37 19.80 3.14 -0.78
N SER A 38 20.69 2.24 -1.12
CA SER A 38 20.49 0.79 -0.99
C SER A 38 20.13 0.44 0.47
N LEU A 39 19.08 -0.36 0.65
CA LEU A 39 18.54 -0.83 1.94
C LEU A 39 18.03 0.28 2.87
N GLU A 40 17.90 1.49 2.38
CA GLU A 40 17.27 2.59 3.11
C GLU A 40 15.75 2.59 2.91
N ARG A 41 15.05 3.23 3.85
CA ARG A 41 13.61 3.48 3.79
C ARG A 41 13.30 4.91 4.17
N THR A 42 12.20 5.42 3.65
CA THR A 42 11.71 6.76 3.97
C THR A 42 10.21 6.83 3.81
N ILE A 43 9.57 7.76 4.49
CA ILE A 43 8.15 8.06 4.28
C ILE A 43 8.05 9.22 3.31
N ILE A 44 7.35 9.00 2.19
CA ILE A 44 7.08 10.06 1.21
C ILE A 44 5.65 10.57 1.43
N PRO A 45 5.47 11.87 1.67
CA PRO A 45 4.15 12.46 1.82
C PRO A 45 3.42 12.53 0.47
N THR A 46 2.11 12.43 0.51
CA THR A 46 1.23 12.55 -0.68
C THR A 46 0.36 13.79 -0.67
N GLY A 47 0.22 14.45 0.48
CA GLY A 47 -0.69 15.58 0.66
C GLY A 47 -2.17 15.20 0.66
N ILE A 48 -2.48 13.89 0.70
CA ILE A 48 -3.85 13.36 0.60
C ILE A 48 -4.33 12.89 1.97
N PHE A 49 -5.57 13.24 2.30
CA PHE A 49 -6.28 12.83 3.52
C PHE A 49 -7.64 12.28 3.11
N ILE A 50 -8.02 11.11 3.61
CA ILE A 50 -9.25 10.43 3.21
C ILE A 50 -10.09 10.03 4.43
N ALA A 51 -11.40 9.93 4.22
CA ALA A 51 -12.33 9.40 5.21
C ALA A 51 -13.12 8.26 4.56
N LEU A 52 -12.76 7.04 4.90
CA LEU A 52 -13.40 5.84 4.39
C LEU A 52 -14.70 5.56 5.17
N PRO A 53 -15.73 5.01 4.52
CA PRO A 53 -16.89 4.51 5.24
C PRO A 53 -16.53 3.25 6.03
N ALA A 54 -17.28 3.01 7.10
CA ALA A 54 -17.13 1.78 7.90
C ALA A 54 -17.26 0.53 7.02
N GLY A 55 -16.46 -0.48 7.32
CA GLY A 55 -16.41 -1.73 6.55
C GLY A 55 -15.47 -1.69 5.35
N TYR A 56 -14.75 -0.59 5.15
CA TYR A 56 -13.76 -0.42 4.08
C TYR A 56 -12.41 -0.01 4.63
N GLU A 57 -11.38 -0.45 3.93
CA GLU A 57 -10.00 -0.04 4.13
C GLU A 57 -9.42 0.52 2.84
N ALA A 58 -8.36 1.29 2.93
CA ALA A 58 -7.51 1.57 1.79
C ALA A 58 -6.17 0.87 1.99
N GLN A 59 -5.60 0.35 0.91
CA GLN A 59 -4.30 -0.30 0.91
C GLN A 59 -3.33 0.49 0.05
N VAL A 60 -2.18 0.81 0.63
CA VAL A 60 -1.05 1.36 -0.13
C VAL A 60 -0.19 0.18 -0.58
N ARG A 61 -0.08 0.02 -1.89
CA ARG A 61 0.66 -1.08 -2.53
C ARG A 61 1.78 -0.55 -3.41
N PRO A 62 2.88 -1.31 -3.60
CA PRO A 62 3.93 -0.94 -4.54
C PRO A 62 3.43 -0.91 -5.97
N ARG A 63 4.17 -0.22 -6.83
CA ARG A 63 3.99 -0.27 -8.28
C ARG A 63 4.91 -1.32 -8.87
N SER A 64 4.37 -2.18 -9.73
CA SER A 64 5.11 -3.28 -10.34
C SER A 64 6.33 -2.81 -11.15
N GLY A 65 6.21 -1.70 -11.86
CA GLY A 65 7.32 -1.15 -12.65
C GLY A 65 8.50 -0.70 -11.79
N LEU A 66 8.23 -0.01 -10.68
CA LEU A 66 9.29 0.40 -9.74
C LEU A 66 9.92 -0.81 -9.05
N ALA A 67 9.12 -1.80 -8.68
CA ALA A 67 9.61 -3.03 -8.07
C ALA A 67 10.52 -3.82 -9.02
N ALA A 68 10.05 -4.07 -10.24
CA ALA A 68 10.78 -4.89 -11.20
C ALA A 68 12.03 -4.23 -11.78
N LYS A 69 11.96 -2.92 -12.06
CA LYS A 69 13.06 -2.21 -12.73
C LYS A 69 14.07 -1.60 -11.77
N HIS A 70 13.62 -1.18 -10.60
CA HIS A 70 14.43 -0.39 -9.66
C HIS A 70 14.56 -1.00 -8.28
N GLY A 71 13.86 -2.11 -8.00
CA GLY A 71 13.88 -2.73 -6.68
C GLY A 71 13.23 -1.86 -5.59
N ILE A 72 12.34 -0.94 -5.97
CA ILE A 72 11.63 -0.05 -5.05
C ILE A 72 10.29 -0.67 -4.69
N THR A 73 10.03 -0.78 -3.40
CA THR A 73 8.80 -1.34 -2.86
C THR A 73 8.29 -0.51 -1.69
N CYS A 74 7.07 -0.80 -1.24
CA CYS A 74 6.61 -0.32 0.05
C CYS A 74 7.07 -1.30 1.13
N LEU A 75 7.70 -0.81 2.19
CA LEU A 75 8.20 -1.67 3.25
C LEU A 75 7.06 -2.42 3.93
N ASN A 76 5.93 -1.76 4.15
CA ASN A 76 4.67 -2.35 4.61
C ASN A 76 3.78 -2.67 3.40
N SER A 77 3.97 -3.80 2.78
CA SER A 77 3.23 -4.22 1.59
C SER A 77 2.22 -5.32 1.92
N PRO A 78 0.93 -4.98 2.05
CA PRO A 78 0.33 -3.66 1.88
C PRO A 78 0.39 -2.79 3.14
N GLY A 79 0.38 -1.47 2.93
CA GLY A 79 0.08 -0.54 4.01
C GLY A 79 -1.44 -0.46 4.22
N THR A 80 -1.89 -0.51 5.46
CA THR A 80 -3.32 -0.47 5.79
C THR A 80 -3.72 0.92 6.26
N ILE A 81 -4.78 1.47 5.66
CA ILE A 81 -5.41 2.71 6.10
C ILE A 81 -6.80 2.37 6.60
N ASP A 82 -6.99 2.55 7.90
CA ASP A 82 -8.26 2.29 8.56
C ASP A 82 -9.31 3.37 8.27
N ALA A 83 -10.58 3.01 8.40
CA ALA A 83 -11.68 3.94 8.11
C ALA A 83 -11.68 5.19 9.00
N ASP A 84 -11.19 5.08 10.23
CA ASP A 84 -11.11 6.17 11.20
C ASP A 84 -9.77 6.94 11.18
N TYR A 85 -8.82 6.55 10.34
CA TYR A 85 -7.58 7.31 10.18
C TYR A 85 -7.85 8.63 9.47
N ARG A 86 -7.39 9.74 10.07
CA ARG A 86 -7.57 11.10 9.54
C ARG A 86 -6.25 11.80 9.22
N GLY A 87 -5.13 11.11 9.38
CA GLY A 87 -3.82 11.63 9.04
C GLY A 87 -3.55 11.63 7.54
N GLU A 88 -2.43 12.20 7.17
CA GLU A 88 -1.95 12.19 5.80
C GLU A 88 -1.61 10.77 5.34
N VAL A 89 -1.98 10.44 4.12
CA VAL A 89 -1.54 9.20 3.48
C VAL A 89 -0.07 9.33 3.14
N GLY A 90 0.76 8.57 3.84
CA GLY A 90 2.19 8.49 3.59
C GLY A 90 2.55 7.16 2.92
N VAL A 91 3.59 7.17 2.10
CA VAL A 91 4.12 5.98 1.44
C VAL A 91 5.49 5.65 2.00
N ILE A 92 5.63 4.49 2.63
CA ILE A 92 6.92 4.03 3.16
C ILE A 92 7.63 3.27 2.04
N LEU A 93 8.58 3.93 1.38
CA LEU A 93 9.39 3.32 0.34
C LEU A 93 10.65 2.68 0.91
N ALA A 94 11.02 1.53 0.37
CA ALA A 94 12.27 0.84 0.63
C ALA A 94 12.99 0.53 -0.68
N ASN A 95 14.31 0.69 -0.68
CA ASN A 95 15.17 0.41 -1.82
C ASN A 95 15.93 -0.90 -1.59
N LEU A 96 15.54 -1.95 -2.30
CA LEU A 96 16.16 -3.27 -2.22
C LEU A 96 17.20 -3.48 -3.32
N SER A 97 17.49 -2.45 -4.13
CA SER A 97 18.54 -2.51 -5.16
C SER A 97 19.91 -2.15 -4.58
N LYS A 98 20.93 -2.28 -5.39
CA LYS A 98 22.30 -1.85 -5.06
C LYS A 98 22.54 -0.38 -5.35
N ASP A 99 21.66 0.25 -6.15
CA ASP A 99 21.83 1.60 -6.65
C ASP A 99 20.97 2.59 -5.88
N GLU A 100 21.43 3.82 -5.76
CA GLU A 100 20.62 4.92 -5.24
C GLU A 100 19.43 5.17 -6.17
N PHE A 101 18.25 5.39 -5.58
CA PHE A 101 17.05 5.78 -6.30
C PHE A 101 16.65 7.19 -5.89
N VAL A 102 16.39 8.06 -6.86
CA VAL A 102 15.98 9.44 -6.62
C VAL A 102 14.48 9.56 -6.88
N ILE A 103 13.74 10.03 -5.88
CA ILE A 103 12.31 10.32 -5.98
C ILE A 103 12.16 11.81 -6.22
N ASN A 104 11.50 12.18 -7.32
CA ASN A 104 11.18 13.56 -7.64
C ASN A 104 9.73 13.89 -7.34
N ASP A 105 9.46 15.18 -7.11
CA ASP A 105 8.10 15.67 -6.88
C ASP A 105 7.17 15.29 -8.04
N GLY A 106 5.96 14.84 -7.73
CA GLY A 106 4.97 14.44 -8.72
C GLY A 106 5.16 13.06 -9.34
N GLU A 107 6.23 12.34 -8.99
CA GLU A 107 6.37 10.95 -9.44
C GLU A 107 5.33 10.04 -8.78
N ARG A 108 4.85 9.07 -9.55
CA ARG A 108 3.91 8.05 -9.07
C ARG A 108 4.71 6.94 -8.39
N ILE A 109 4.60 6.87 -7.07
CA ILE A 109 5.48 6.05 -6.23
C ILE A 109 4.81 4.81 -5.65
N ALA A 110 3.48 4.79 -5.65
CA ALA A 110 2.67 3.71 -5.09
C ALA A 110 1.28 3.73 -5.71
N GLN A 111 0.44 2.81 -5.32
CA GLN A 111 -0.97 2.80 -5.70
C GLN A 111 -1.86 2.61 -4.48
N LEU A 112 -3.04 3.21 -4.53
CA LEU A 112 -4.07 3.12 -3.50
C LEU A 112 -5.20 2.23 -3.99
N VAL A 113 -5.54 1.21 -3.21
CA VAL A 113 -6.63 0.28 -3.50
C VAL A 113 -7.67 0.37 -2.40
N ILE A 114 -8.93 0.59 -2.76
CA ILE A 114 -10.05 0.58 -1.81
C ILE A 114 -10.62 -0.83 -1.77
N ALA A 115 -10.74 -1.40 -0.57
CA ALA A 115 -11.23 -2.75 -0.38
C ALA A 115 -12.24 -2.84 0.75
N LYS A 116 -13.22 -3.69 0.58
CA LYS A 116 -14.15 -4.07 1.64
C LYS A 116 -13.46 -5.09 2.55
N HIS A 117 -13.72 -5.01 3.85
CA HIS A 117 -13.18 -5.97 4.80
C HIS A 117 -14.24 -6.45 5.79
N GLU A 118 -14.02 -7.61 6.35
CA GLU A 118 -14.80 -8.13 7.46
C GLU A 118 -14.16 -7.75 8.79
N THR A 119 -14.98 -7.57 9.81
CA THR A 119 -14.53 -7.41 11.20
C THR A 119 -14.84 -8.70 11.94
N ALA A 120 -13.79 -9.38 12.37
CA ALA A 120 -13.91 -10.66 13.07
C ALA A 120 -14.23 -10.45 14.55
N GLN A 121 -15.09 -11.30 15.09
CA GLN A 121 -15.25 -11.51 16.52
C GLN A 121 -14.67 -12.89 16.84
N TRP A 122 -13.80 -12.94 17.84
CA TRP A 122 -13.19 -14.19 18.26
C TRP A 122 -14.16 -15.01 19.11
N GLU A 123 -14.31 -16.29 18.76
CA GLU A 123 -14.92 -17.31 19.60
C GLU A 123 -13.81 -18.24 20.07
N GLU A 124 -13.36 -18.04 21.30
CA GLU A 124 -12.27 -18.84 21.86
C GLU A 124 -12.77 -20.26 22.15
N VAL A 125 -12.11 -21.23 21.55
CA VAL A 125 -12.43 -22.67 21.71
C VAL A 125 -11.16 -23.43 22.08
N GLU A 126 -11.32 -24.63 22.66
CA GLU A 126 -10.17 -25.47 23.02
C GLU A 126 -9.66 -26.31 21.84
N THR A 127 -10.55 -26.64 20.90
CA THR A 127 -10.23 -27.49 19.75
C THR A 127 -10.86 -26.95 18.47
N LEU A 128 -10.21 -27.17 17.35
CA LEU A 128 -10.75 -26.88 16.01
C LEU A 128 -11.15 -28.20 15.34
N ASP A 129 -12.07 -28.11 14.39
CA ASP A 129 -12.46 -29.24 13.57
C ASP A 129 -11.27 -29.79 12.75
N GLU A 130 -11.34 -31.06 12.42
CA GLU A 130 -10.33 -31.73 11.59
C GLU A 130 -10.59 -31.46 10.10
N THR A 131 -9.52 -31.31 9.34
CA THR A 131 -9.56 -31.17 7.88
C THR A 131 -8.56 -32.14 7.24
N GLU A 132 -8.75 -32.43 5.95
CA GLU A 132 -7.82 -33.28 5.19
C GLU A 132 -6.39 -32.68 5.18
N ARG A 133 -6.27 -31.35 5.06
CA ARG A 133 -4.97 -30.67 5.11
C ARG A 133 -4.31 -30.74 6.50
N GLY A 134 -5.12 -30.68 7.57
CA GLY A 134 -4.63 -30.67 8.96
C GLY A 134 -3.65 -29.50 9.20
N THR A 135 -2.50 -29.83 9.77
CA THR A 135 -1.45 -28.87 10.12
C THR A 135 -0.46 -28.57 8.98
N GLY A 136 -0.67 -29.11 7.80
CA GLY A 136 0.23 -28.95 6.67
C GLY A 136 0.35 -27.49 6.22
N GLY A 137 1.57 -26.98 6.17
CA GLY A 137 1.88 -25.61 5.77
C GLY A 137 3.36 -25.47 5.43
N PHE A 138 3.81 -24.23 5.19
CA PHE A 138 5.20 -23.92 4.91
C PHE A 138 5.86 -24.80 3.84
N GLY A 139 5.13 -24.99 2.71
CA GLY A 139 5.64 -25.80 1.61
C GLY A 139 5.39 -27.29 1.75
N SER A 140 4.46 -27.73 2.61
CA SER A 140 4.12 -29.14 2.81
C SER A 140 3.64 -29.82 1.52
N SER A 141 3.13 -29.07 0.55
CA SER A 141 2.74 -29.56 -0.78
C SER A 141 3.92 -29.69 -1.77
N GLY A 142 5.13 -29.27 -1.37
CA GLY A 142 6.34 -29.30 -2.19
C GLY A 142 6.44 -28.13 -3.18
N THR A 143 7.51 -28.17 -3.97
CA THR A 143 7.82 -27.14 -4.98
C THR A 143 7.57 -27.61 -6.42
N LYS A 144 7.13 -28.84 -6.60
CA LYS A 144 6.84 -29.45 -7.91
C LYS A 144 5.45 -30.06 -7.91
#